data_cba76c4ec7a44749f709fbdf73e36bda
#
_entry.id   cba76c4ec7a44749f709fbdf73e36bda
#
_cell.length_a   1.000
_cell.length_b   1.000
_cell.length_c   1.000
_cell.angle_alpha   90.00
_cell.angle_beta   90.00
_cell.angle_gamma   90.00
#
_symmetry.space_group_name_H-M   'P 1'
#
loop_
_entity.id
_entity.type
_entity.pdbx_description
1 polymer ?
#
loop_
_entity_poly.entity_id
_entity_poly.type
_entity_poly.pdbx_seq_one_letter_code
_entity_poly.pdbx_strand_id
1 'polypeptide(L)'
;TTNYYDARDEEYASWNKLSSRDSWGLFVHTYEVLVPPEKYGKTNPEYYSLIDGKRNPVTQLCLSNPDVLTLVVSELKKRIKENPKAKYWSVSQNDNDKHCQCGPCKALDVKYGNVPSGSVTWFTNEVAKQIPDKIISTLAYWYTRKAPKNIKIEPNVNIMLCNIESTREMPVFETDPAFTKDLQDWGKMSNDILIWDYNIQFANPISPFPNLHTIGPNIKFYVENNVNALFMQATGNKAEFGQLRSYLITQL
;
A
#
# COMPACT_ATOMS: atom_id res chain seq x y z
N THR A 1 9.35 -6.59 5.57
CA THR A 1 9.29 -7.99 6.08
C THR A 1 9.41 -8.92 4.90
N THR A 2 10.39 -9.80 4.89
CA THR A 2 10.52 -10.84 3.89
C THR A 2 9.61 -12.01 4.27
N ASN A 3 8.91 -12.61 3.32
CA ASN A 3 8.13 -13.83 3.53
C ASN A 3 8.99 -15.09 3.29
N TYR A 4 10.28 -15.05 3.61
CA TYR A 4 11.13 -16.25 3.51
C TYR A 4 10.84 -17.24 4.64
N TYR A 5 11.06 -18.51 4.36
CA TYR A 5 10.87 -19.59 5.31
C TYR A 5 11.58 -19.32 6.64
N ASP A 6 12.84 -18.90 6.57
CA ASP A 6 13.68 -18.63 7.73
C ASP A 6 13.35 -17.29 8.42
N ALA A 7 12.62 -16.39 7.76
CA ALA A 7 12.17 -15.11 8.37
C ALA A 7 11.07 -15.29 9.44
N ARG A 8 10.61 -16.51 9.67
CA ARG A 8 9.73 -16.87 10.79
C ARG A 8 10.50 -17.25 12.05
N ASP A 9 11.80 -17.52 11.92
CA ASP A 9 12.70 -17.72 13.03
C ASP A 9 13.07 -16.37 13.65
N GLU A 10 12.80 -16.19 14.93
CA GLU A 10 13.00 -14.90 15.62
C GLU A 10 14.48 -14.54 15.72
N GLU A 11 15.35 -15.52 15.93
CA GLU A 11 16.80 -15.33 16.01
C GLU A 11 17.37 -14.93 14.65
N TYR A 12 16.96 -15.62 13.58
CA TYR A 12 17.33 -15.30 12.20
C TYR A 12 16.83 -13.91 11.81
N ALA A 13 15.58 -13.57 12.12
CA ALA A 13 14.99 -12.27 11.83
C ALA A 13 15.73 -11.15 12.58
N SER A 14 16.04 -11.34 13.85
CA SER A 14 16.80 -10.39 14.66
C SER A 14 18.22 -10.22 14.14
N TRP A 15 18.93 -11.28 13.86
CA TRP A 15 20.29 -11.25 13.30
C TRP A 15 20.35 -10.50 11.97
N ASN A 16 19.38 -10.75 11.09
CA ASN A 16 19.30 -10.12 9.77
C ASN A 16 18.54 -8.78 9.78
N LYS A 17 18.21 -8.22 10.94
CA LYS A 17 17.48 -6.94 11.09
C LYS A 17 16.15 -6.91 10.32
N LEU A 18 15.51 -8.06 10.15
CA LEU A 18 14.19 -8.17 9.54
C LEU A 18 13.15 -7.68 10.53
N SER A 19 12.34 -6.70 10.15
CA SER A 19 11.25 -6.26 11.00
C SER A 19 10.03 -7.19 10.89
N SER A 20 9.40 -7.46 12.01
CA SER A 20 8.09 -8.11 12.04
C SER A 20 6.97 -7.15 11.63
N ARG A 21 5.76 -7.67 11.42
CA ARG A 21 4.56 -6.84 11.23
C ARG A 21 3.98 -6.29 12.52
N ASP A 22 4.66 -6.41 13.66
CA ASP A 22 4.16 -6.02 14.97
C ASP A 22 3.86 -4.51 15.08
N SER A 23 4.51 -3.71 14.24
CA SER A 23 4.21 -2.28 14.12
C SER A 23 2.88 -1.99 13.41
N TRP A 24 2.25 -2.99 12.77
CA TRP A 24 1.03 -2.82 12.00
C TRP A 24 -0.19 -3.38 12.73
N GLY A 25 -1.21 -2.55 12.89
CA GLY A 25 -2.51 -3.01 13.38
C GLY A 25 -3.37 -3.59 12.26
N LEU A 26 -3.38 -2.90 11.11
CA LEU A 26 -3.92 -3.39 9.84
C LEU A 26 -2.88 -3.18 8.76
N PHE A 27 -2.70 -4.16 7.86
CA PHE A 27 -1.62 -4.08 6.87
C PHE A 27 -2.12 -3.49 5.54
N VAL A 28 -2.76 -4.25 4.65
CA VAL A 28 -3.20 -3.77 3.33
C VAL A 28 -4.55 -4.35 2.94
N HIS A 29 -5.19 -3.80 1.88
CA HIS A 29 -6.49 -4.25 1.37
C HIS A 29 -7.57 -4.25 2.46
N THR A 30 -7.75 -3.10 3.12
CA THR A 30 -8.49 -3.03 4.39
C THR A 30 -9.90 -2.50 4.28
N TYR A 31 -10.33 -2.04 3.09
CA TYR A 31 -11.67 -1.46 2.94
C TYR A 31 -12.78 -2.47 3.30
N GLU A 32 -12.68 -3.73 2.88
CA GLU A 32 -13.64 -4.75 3.24
C GLU A 32 -13.60 -5.16 4.71
N VAL A 33 -12.44 -5.01 5.36
CA VAL A 33 -12.28 -5.26 6.80
C VAL A 33 -12.88 -4.13 7.64
N LEU A 34 -12.78 -2.89 7.15
CA LEU A 34 -13.27 -1.70 7.85
C LEU A 34 -14.77 -1.46 7.60
N VAL A 35 -15.27 -1.81 6.41
CA VAL A 35 -16.67 -1.71 6.02
C VAL A 35 -17.09 -3.04 5.38
N PRO A 36 -17.36 -4.07 6.19
CA PRO A 36 -17.65 -5.42 5.70
C PRO A 36 -18.90 -5.50 4.82
N PRO A 37 -18.78 -6.01 3.58
CA PRO A 37 -19.92 -6.09 2.67
C PRO A 37 -21.01 -7.05 3.12
N GLU A 38 -20.69 -8.08 3.88
CA GLU A 38 -21.66 -9.00 4.48
C GLU A 38 -22.56 -8.29 5.50
N LYS A 39 -22.07 -7.23 6.15
CA LYS A 39 -22.83 -6.45 7.13
C LYS A 39 -23.63 -5.31 6.51
N TYR A 40 -23.03 -4.58 5.58
CA TYR A 40 -23.59 -3.33 5.05
C TYR A 40 -24.05 -3.42 3.59
N GLY A 41 -23.61 -4.41 2.82
CA GLY A 41 -23.82 -4.44 1.39
C GLY A 41 -25.29 -4.49 0.94
N LYS A 42 -26.17 -5.09 1.75
CA LYS A 42 -27.61 -5.15 1.48
C LYS A 42 -28.38 -3.94 2.00
N THR A 43 -27.97 -3.39 3.15
CA THR A 43 -28.69 -2.29 3.82
C THR A 43 -28.20 -0.91 3.39
N ASN A 44 -26.93 -0.79 3.05
CA ASN A 44 -26.26 0.46 2.71
C ASN A 44 -25.42 0.31 1.44
N PRO A 45 -26.02 -0.04 0.29
CA PRO A 45 -25.27 -0.26 -0.94
C PRO A 45 -24.50 0.99 -1.40
N GLU A 46 -24.93 2.19 -1.00
CA GLU A 46 -24.28 3.48 -1.27
C GLU A 46 -22.91 3.64 -0.61
N TYR A 47 -22.55 2.79 0.33
CA TYR A 47 -21.21 2.74 0.93
C TYR A 47 -20.14 2.21 -0.03
N TYR A 48 -20.55 1.52 -1.07
CA TYR A 48 -19.66 0.84 -2.01
C TYR A 48 -19.64 1.51 -3.38
N SER A 49 -18.66 1.15 -4.18
CA SER A 49 -18.44 1.73 -5.50
C SER A 49 -19.68 1.65 -6.39
N LEU A 50 -19.96 2.78 -7.04
CA LEU A 50 -20.86 2.85 -8.18
C LEU A 50 -20.08 2.54 -9.45
N ILE A 51 -20.40 1.46 -10.13
CA ILE A 51 -19.75 1.02 -11.36
C ILE A 51 -20.83 0.75 -12.40
N ASP A 52 -20.73 1.39 -13.57
CA ASP A 52 -21.70 1.25 -14.66
C ASP A 52 -23.16 1.40 -14.19
N GLY A 53 -23.40 2.39 -13.33
CA GLY A 53 -24.70 2.73 -12.78
C GLY A 53 -25.21 1.81 -11.65
N LYS A 54 -24.42 0.82 -11.22
CA LYS A 54 -24.80 -0.13 -10.16
C LYS A 54 -23.83 -0.08 -8.98
N ARG A 55 -24.36 -0.14 -7.75
CA ARG A 55 -23.54 -0.31 -6.54
C ARG A 55 -23.09 -1.75 -6.42
N ASN A 56 -21.79 -1.93 -6.11
CA ASN A 56 -21.19 -3.26 -6.01
C ASN A 56 -20.40 -3.39 -4.69
N PRO A 57 -20.95 -4.10 -3.68
CA PRO A 57 -20.34 -4.25 -2.35
C PRO A 57 -19.03 -5.03 -2.32
N VAL A 58 -18.75 -5.87 -3.30
CA VAL A 58 -17.53 -6.70 -3.35
C VAL A 58 -16.40 -6.05 -4.13
N THR A 59 -16.38 -4.71 -4.21
CA THR A 59 -15.36 -3.95 -4.95
C THR A 59 -14.62 -2.97 -4.03
N GLN A 60 -14.80 -1.68 -4.22
CA GLN A 60 -14.19 -0.64 -3.41
C GLN A 60 -15.26 0.13 -2.63
N LEU A 61 -14.84 1.04 -1.75
CA LEU A 61 -15.72 1.96 -1.04
C LEU A 61 -16.07 3.18 -1.89
N CYS A 62 -17.20 3.81 -1.57
CA CYS A 62 -17.55 5.15 -2.04
C CYS A 62 -16.88 6.19 -1.11
N LEU A 63 -15.67 6.62 -1.45
CA LEU A 63 -14.84 7.46 -0.59
C LEU A 63 -15.40 8.87 -0.34
N SER A 64 -16.30 9.34 -1.21
CA SER A 64 -17.00 10.61 -1.02
C SER A 64 -18.23 10.54 -0.11
N ASN A 65 -18.60 9.34 0.37
CA ASN A 65 -19.72 9.17 1.29
C ASN A 65 -19.30 9.49 2.73
N PRO A 66 -19.90 10.46 3.43
CA PRO A 66 -19.52 10.87 4.77
C PRO A 66 -19.78 9.77 5.83
N ASP A 67 -20.77 8.92 5.63
CA ASP A 67 -21.05 7.80 6.54
C ASP A 67 -19.94 6.74 6.48
N VAL A 68 -19.38 6.52 5.29
CA VAL A 68 -18.22 5.63 5.10
C VAL A 68 -17.00 6.16 5.87
N LEU A 69 -16.74 7.47 5.80
CA LEU A 69 -15.66 8.09 6.57
C LEU A 69 -15.88 7.91 8.08
N THR A 70 -17.07 8.21 8.57
CA THR A 70 -17.44 8.05 9.99
C THR A 70 -17.25 6.60 10.46
N LEU A 71 -17.70 5.66 9.65
CA LEU A 71 -17.62 4.24 9.96
C LEU A 71 -16.17 3.75 10.00
N VAL A 72 -15.36 4.11 9.00
CA VAL A 72 -13.94 3.75 8.93
C VAL A 72 -13.18 4.30 10.15
N VAL A 73 -13.39 5.56 10.51
CA VAL A 73 -12.76 6.17 11.68
C VAL A 73 -13.18 5.49 12.98
N SER A 74 -14.47 5.19 13.12
CA SER A 74 -15.00 4.48 14.30
C SER A 74 -14.39 3.09 14.46
N GLU A 75 -14.35 2.31 13.39
CA GLU A 75 -13.79 0.96 13.40
C GLU A 75 -12.27 0.98 13.67
N LEU A 76 -11.54 1.93 13.08
CA LEU A 76 -10.11 2.10 13.38
C LEU A 76 -9.87 2.46 14.86
N LYS A 77 -10.62 3.41 15.41
CA LYS A 77 -10.49 3.79 16.83
C LYS A 77 -10.75 2.62 17.75
N LYS A 78 -11.71 1.74 17.42
CA LYS A 78 -11.96 0.50 18.17
C LYS A 78 -10.74 -0.42 18.11
N ARG A 79 -10.23 -0.72 16.92
CA ARG A 79 -9.08 -1.61 16.73
C ARG A 79 -7.79 -1.06 17.35
N ILE A 80 -7.60 0.26 17.32
CA ILE A 80 -6.46 0.93 17.98
C ILE A 80 -6.50 0.72 19.49
N LYS A 81 -7.70 0.74 20.11
CA LYS A 81 -7.84 0.42 21.55
C LYS A 81 -7.49 -1.03 21.87
N GLU A 82 -7.79 -1.95 20.95
CA GLU A 82 -7.47 -3.38 21.09
C GLU A 82 -5.97 -3.66 20.90
N ASN A 83 -5.28 -2.87 20.03
CA ASN A 83 -3.84 -2.97 19.79
C ASN A 83 -3.14 -1.59 19.83
N PRO A 84 -3.00 -0.98 21.02
CA PRO A 84 -2.47 0.37 21.16
C PRO A 84 -0.98 0.49 20.81
N LYS A 85 -0.23 -0.61 20.79
CA LYS A 85 1.20 -0.63 20.47
C LYS A 85 1.47 -0.48 18.97
N ALA A 86 0.54 -0.90 18.12
CA ALA A 86 0.68 -0.74 16.68
C ALA A 86 0.76 0.74 16.30
N LYS A 87 1.70 1.06 15.41
CA LYS A 87 1.95 2.42 14.91
C LYS A 87 1.23 2.68 13.58
N TYR A 88 1.27 1.72 12.66
CA TYR A 88 0.75 1.83 11.31
C TYR A 88 -0.63 1.17 11.19
N TRP A 89 -1.55 1.90 10.56
CA TRP A 89 -2.92 1.45 10.34
C TRP A 89 -3.30 1.70 8.89
N SER A 90 -3.43 0.64 8.11
CA SER A 90 -3.76 0.78 6.71
C SER A 90 -5.24 1.13 6.51
N VAL A 91 -5.46 2.11 5.62
CA VAL A 91 -6.75 2.47 5.04
C VAL A 91 -6.55 2.45 3.53
N SER A 92 -6.70 1.29 2.94
CA SER A 92 -6.31 1.06 1.56
C SER A 92 -7.31 0.22 0.79
N GLN A 93 -7.33 0.45 -0.53
CA GLN A 93 -8.20 -0.25 -1.46
C GLN A 93 -8.03 -1.77 -1.42
N ASN A 94 -9.13 -2.48 -1.71
CA ASN A 94 -9.14 -3.92 -1.93
C ASN A 94 -8.37 -4.25 -3.23
N ASP A 95 -7.97 -5.50 -3.39
CA ASP A 95 -7.13 -5.95 -4.51
C ASP A 95 -7.94 -6.09 -5.81
N ASN A 96 -8.48 -4.98 -6.28
CA ASN A 96 -9.16 -4.84 -7.57
C ASN A 96 -9.19 -3.36 -8.02
N ASP A 97 -9.43 -3.09 -9.30
CA ASP A 97 -9.45 -1.76 -9.93
C ASP A 97 -10.83 -1.09 -9.98
N LYS A 98 -11.83 -1.68 -9.34
CA LYS A 98 -13.24 -1.30 -9.41
C LYS A 98 -13.58 -0.09 -8.51
N HIS A 99 -12.86 1.03 -8.69
CA HIS A 99 -13.10 2.25 -7.90
C HIS A 99 -14.41 2.95 -8.25
N CYS A 100 -14.90 3.79 -7.33
CA CYS A 100 -16.20 4.41 -7.41
C CYS A 100 -16.28 5.48 -8.52
N GLN A 101 -17.26 5.32 -9.41
CA GLN A 101 -17.53 6.22 -10.54
C GLN A 101 -18.66 7.23 -10.25
N CYS A 102 -19.11 7.38 -9.01
CA CYS A 102 -20.15 8.37 -8.69
C CYS A 102 -19.65 9.81 -8.89
N GLY A 103 -20.57 10.74 -9.13
CA GLY A 103 -20.25 12.15 -9.39
C GLY A 103 -19.32 12.78 -8.35
N PRO A 104 -19.59 12.67 -7.04
CA PRO A 104 -18.72 13.20 -6.00
C PRO A 104 -17.30 12.59 -5.97
N CYS A 105 -17.14 11.25 -6.15
CA CYS A 105 -15.81 10.65 -6.24
C CYS A 105 -15.04 11.15 -7.46
N LYS A 106 -15.69 11.19 -8.64
CA LYS A 106 -15.07 11.76 -9.85
C LYS A 106 -14.69 13.23 -9.67
N ALA A 107 -15.50 14.02 -8.97
CA ALA A 107 -15.17 15.42 -8.69
C ALA A 107 -13.92 15.57 -7.82
N LEU A 108 -13.72 14.69 -6.83
CA LEU A 108 -12.48 14.65 -6.04
C LEU A 108 -11.28 14.28 -6.92
N ASP A 109 -11.41 13.27 -7.76
CA ASP A 109 -10.33 12.83 -8.66
C ASP A 109 -9.94 13.97 -9.63
N VAL A 110 -10.91 14.65 -10.24
CA VAL A 110 -10.68 15.82 -11.12
C VAL A 110 -9.99 16.95 -10.35
N LYS A 111 -10.48 17.28 -9.16
CA LYS A 111 -9.91 18.34 -8.30
C LYS A 111 -8.43 18.09 -8.00
N TYR A 112 -8.07 16.84 -7.80
CA TYR A 112 -6.72 16.46 -7.38
C TYR A 112 -5.86 15.87 -8.51
N GLY A 113 -6.05 16.35 -9.73
CA GLY A 113 -5.17 16.06 -10.86
C GLY A 113 -5.72 15.06 -11.88
N ASN A 114 -7.02 14.79 -11.82
CA ASN A 114 -7.73 13.87 -12.70
C ASN A 114 -7.16 12.44 -12.66
N VAL A 115 -6.91 11.96 -11.44
CA VAL A 115 -6.38 10.63 -11.14
C VAL A 115 -7.15 10.02 -9.96
N PRO A 116 -7.42 8.70 -9.96
CA PRO A 116 -8.16 8.05 -8.87
C PRO A 116 -7.45 8.08 -7.51
N SER A 117 -6.13 8.30 -7.49
CA SER A 117 -5.38 8.55 -6.26
C SER A 117 -5.82 9.84 -5.56
N GLY A 118 -6.50 10.75 -6.26
CA GLY A 118 -7.02 12.00 -5.70
C GLY A 118 -8.04 11.75 -4.60
N SER A 119 -9.09 10.98 -4.88
CA SER A 119 -10.11 10.63 -3.89
C SER A 119 -9.54 9.75 -2.77
N VAL A 120 -8.62 8.84 -3.08
CA VAL A 120 -7.97 7.98 -2.07
C VAL A 120 -7.11 8.81 -1.11
N THR A 121 -6.26 9.70 -1.62
CA THR A 121 -5.43 10.58 -0.77
C THR A 121 -6.27 11.52 0.08
N TRP A 122 -7.32 12.11 -0.51
CA TRP A 122 -8.25 12.96 0.23
C TRP A 122 -8.90 12.19 1.39
N PHE A 123 -9.44 11.00 1.12
CA PHE A 123 -10.09 10.18 2.14
C PHE A 123 -9.11 9.77 3.26
N THR A 124 -7.90 9.35 2.88
CA THR A 124 -6.85 9.00 3.84
C THR A 124 -6.49 10.18 4.73
N ASN A 125 -6.36 11.38 4.17
CA ASN A 125 -6.13 12.61 4.93
C ASN A 125 -7.28 12.88 5.94
N GLU A 126 -8.54 12.73 5.52
CA GLU A 126 -9.69 12.95 6.41
C GLU A 126 -9.74 11.95 7.57
N VAL A 127 -9.29 10.71 7.34
CA VAL A 127 -9.12 9.72 8.41
C VAL A 127 -7.95 10.09 9.32
N ALA A 128 -6.80 10.47 8.74
CA ALA A 128 -5.59 10.81 9.48
C ALA A 128 -5.77 12.00 10.44
N LYS A 129 -6.50 13.02 10.02
CA LYS A 129 -6.87 14.17 10.87
C LYS A 129 -7.62 13.77 12.14
N GLN A 130 -8.40 12.69 12.10
CA GLN A 130 -9.20 12.21 13.22
C GLN A 130 -8.47 11.20 14.11
N ILE A 131 -7.26 10.78 13.71
CA ILE A 131 -6.40 9.82 14.42
C ILE A 131 -4.95 10.33 14.40
N PRO A 132 -4.65 11.46 15.05
CA PRO A 132 -3.34 12.13 14.93
C PRO A 132 -2.18 11.34 15.57
N ASP A 133 -2.49 10.45 16.52
CA ASP A 133 -1.47 9.69 17.28
C ASP A 133 -1.01 8.41 16.57
N LYS A 134 -1.51 8.14 15.38
CA LYS A 134 -1.17 6.95 14.58
C LYS A 134 -0.80 7.33 13.16
N ILE A 135 -0.02 6.48 12.52
CA ILE A 135 0.29 6.63 11.09
C ILE A 135 -0.78 5.89 10.29
N ILE A 136 -1.46 6.61 9.42
CA ILE A 136 -2.44 6.06 8.50
C ILE A 136 -1.76 5.77 7.17
N SER A 137 -1.64 4.50 6.82
CA SER A 137 -1.01 4.07 5.58
C SER A 137 -2.05 3.83 4.49
N THR A 138 -1.73 4.23 3.26
CA THR A 138 -2.54 3.90 2.08
C THR A 138 -1.68 3.36 0.95
N LEU A 139 -2.30 2.68 -0.01
CA LEU A 139 -1.60 2.13 -1.17
C LEU A 139 -1.62 3.11 -2.35
N ALA A 140 -0.45 3.36 -2.91
CA ALA A 140 -0.28 3.87 -4.26
C ALA A 140 0.00 2.66 -5.18
N TYR A 141 -1.07 2.01 -5.62
CA TYR A 141 -1.05 0.70 -6.25
C TYR A 141 -2.04 0.62 -7.41
N TRP A 142 -1.57 0.11 -8.54
CA TRP A 142 -2.40 -0.09 -9.71
C TRP A 142 -3.04 1.23 -10.17
N TYR A 143 -4.37 1.33 -10.14
CA TYR A 143 -5.09 2.52 -10.58
C TYR A 143 -4.81 3.78 -9.73
N THR A 144 -4.23 3.65 -8.52
CA THR A 144 -3.85 4.77 -7.64
C THR A 144 -2.34 5.02 -7.59
N ARG A 145 -1.52 4.32 -8.41
CA ARG A 145 -0.06 4.45 -8.36
C ARG A 145 0.43 5.87 -8.69
N LYS A 146 -0.21 6.50 -9.66
CA LYS A 146 0.12 7.88 -10.06
C LYS A 146 -0.22 8.87 -8.95
N ALA A 147 0.74 9.73 -8.60
CA ALA A 147 0.55 10.75 -7.57
C ALA A 147 -0.53 11.77 -7.97
N PRO A 148 -1.39 12.21 -7.02
CA PRO A 148 -2.36 13.27 -7.24
C PRO A 148 -1.65 14.64 -7.32
N LYS A 149 -2.43 15.70 -7.56
CA LYS A 149 -1.94 17.07 -7.58
C LYS A 149 -2.82 17.95 -6.71
N ASN A 150 -2.31 19.13 -6.33
CA ASN A 150 -3.09 20.13 -5.59
C ASN A 150 -3.68 19.64 -4.26
N ILE A 151 -3.07 18.64 -3.65
CA ILE A 151 -3.42 18.15 -2.32
C ILE A 151 -2.15 18.05 -1.47
N LYS A 152 -2.23 18.54 -0.25
CA LYS A 152 -1.18 18.35 0.76
C LYS A 152 -1.46 17.06 1.52
N ILE A 153 -0.46 16.23 1.71
CA ILE A 153 -0.56 15.00 2.50
C ILE A 153 -0.41 15.36 3.98
N GLU A 154 -1.26 14.80 4.83
CA GLU A 154 -1.18 14.98 6.28
C GLU A 154 0.12 14.39 6.84
N PRO A 155 0.74 15.00 7.87
CA PRO A 155 2.04 14.57 8.39
C PRO A 155 2.08 13.11 8.89
N ASN A 156 0.94 12.58 9.30
CA ASN A 156 0.79 11.21 9.77
C ASN A 156 0.21 10.25 8.71
N VAL A 157 0.38 10.57 7.43
CA VAL A 157 0.02 9.68 6.32
C VAL A 157 1.27 9.08 5.71
N ASN A 158 1.31 7.76 5.64
CA ASN A 158 2.31 6.98 4.93
C ASN A 158 1.78 6.53 3.57
N ILE A 159 2.58 6.66 2.53
CA ILE A 159 2.29 6.17 1.19
C ILE A 159 3.07 4.89 0.93
N MET A 160 2.36 3.78 0.74
CA MET A 160 2.97 2.52 0.31
C MET A 160 2.87 2.42 -1.21
N LEU A 161 3.97 2.75 -1.89
CA LEU A 161 4.06 2.74 -3.35
C LEU A 161 4.49 1.35 -3.84
N CYS A 162 3.70 0.76 -4.73
CA CYS A 162 3.90 -0.59 -5.26
C CYS A 162 4.45 -0.55 -6.70
N ASN A 163 5.38 -1.45 -7.02
CA ASN A 163 5.99 -1.56 -8.35
C ASN A 163 5.69 -2.90 -9.04
N ILE A 164 4.50 -3.46 -8.83
CA ILE A 164 4.15 -4.80 -9.35
C ILE A 164 4.28 -4.90 -10.88
N GLU A 165 4.01 -3.82 -11.59
CA GLU A 165 4.05 -3.77 -13.06
C GLU A 165 5.47 -3.68 -13.61
N SER A 166 6.47 -3.30 -12.80
CA SER A 166 7.85 -3.14 -13.25
C SER A 166 8.51 -4.48 -13.56
N THR A 167 9.38 -4.52 -14.56
CA THR A 167 10.21 -5.69 -14.82
C THR A 167 11.31 -5.84 -13.76
N ARG A 168 11.90 -7.04 -13.62
CA ARG A 168 12.94 -7.35 -12.62
C ARG A 168 14.27 -7.74 -13.24
N GLU A 169 14.39 -7.69 -14.55
CA GLU A 169 15.61 -8.05 -15.28
C GLU A 169 16.71 -7.00 -15.20
N MET A 170 16.33 -5.73 -15.00
CA MET A 170 17.24 -4.60 -14.84
C MET A 170 16.74 -3.70 -13.70
N PRO A 171 17.55 -2.76 -13.18
CA PRO A 171 17.11 -1.77 -12.21
C PRO A 171 15.86 -1.01 -12.68
N VAL A 172 14.94 -0.77 -11.73
CA VAL A 172 13.61 -0.19 -12.02
C VAL A 172 13.69 1.17 -12.72
N PHE A 173 14.68 1.99 -12.39
CA PHE A 173 14.87 3.31 -13.00
C PHE A 173 15.37 3.24 -14.46
N GLU A 174 15.85 2.10 -14.91
CA GLU A 174 16.26 1.88 -16.31
C GLU A 174 15.09 1.35 -17.16
N THR A 175 14.19 0.56 -16.56
CA THR A 175 13.15 -0.18 -17.29
C THR A 175 11.74 0.36 -17.11
N ASP A 176 11.48 1.10 -16.01
CA ASP A 176 10.15 1.66 -15.73
C ASP A 176 10.21 3.19 -15.47
N PRO A 177 10.29 4.00 -16.52
CA PRO A 177 10.27 5.45 -16.37
C PRO A 177 8.96 5.98 -15.78
N ALA A 178 7.86 5.24 -15.91
CA ALA A 178 6.57 5.61 -15.32
C ALA A 178 6.61 5.46 -13.80
N PHE A 179 7.10 4.34 -13.29
CA PHE A 179 7.28 4.15 -11.85
C PHE A 179 8.31 5.13 -11.27
N THR A 180 9.42 5.36 -11.98
CA THR A 180 10.44 6.34 -11.59
C THR A 180 9.81 7.72 -11.39
N LYS A 181 8.98 8.14 -12.33
CA LYS A 181 8.25 9.41 -12.24
C LYS A 181 7.24 9.41 -11.09
N ASP A 182 6.47 8.35 -10.92
CA ASP A 182 5.49 8.23 -9.84
C ASP A 182 6.18 8.34 -8.47
N LEU A 183 7.31 7.65 -8.27
CA LEU A 183 8.10 7.75 -7.02
C LEU A 183 8.59 9.18 -6.77
N GLN A 184 9.14 9.84 -7.79
CA GLN A 184 9.60 11.22 -7.68
C GLN A 184 8.48 12.20 -7.37
N ASP A 185 7.28 11.98 -7.94
CA ASP A 185 6.13 12.84 -7.70
C ASP A 185 5.56 12.63 -6.29
N TRP A 186 5.48 11.40 -5.81
CA TRP A 186 5.11 11.10 -4.42
C TRP A 186 6.15 11.64 -3.42
N GLY A 187 7.45 11.54 -3.75
CA GLY A 187 8.55 12.04 -2.91
C GLY A 187 8.56 13.56 -2.72
N LYS A 188 7.95 14.32 -3.65
CA LYS A 188 7.72 15.77 -3.49
C LYS A 188 6.56 16.10 -2.56
N MET A 189 5.66 15.15 -2.32
CA MET A 189 4.41 15.36 -1.59
C MET A 189 4.42 14.75 -0.19
N SER A 190 5.16 13.68 0.03
CA SER A 190 5.22 12.92 1.28
C SER A 190 6.65 12.72 1.72
N ASN A 191 6.87 12.81 3.05
CA ASN A 191 8.14 12.47 3.70
C ASN A 191 8.12 11.07 4.31
N ASP A 192 7.05 10.30 4.13
CA ASP A 192 6.91 8.94 4.64
C ASP A 192 6.43 8.03 3.51
N ILE A 193 7.40 7.48 2.76
CA ILE A 193 7.16 6.56 1.66
C ILE A 193 7.75 5.20 2.02
N LEU A 194 6.92 4.17 1.87
CA LEU A 194 7.32 2.78 1.89
C LEU A 194 7.18 2.21 0.49
N ILE A 195 8.20 1.53 -0.01
CA ILE A 195 8.09 0.78 -1.27
C ILE A 195 7.67 -0.65 -0.98
N TRP A 196 6.63 -1.11 -1.68
CA TRP A 196 6.36 -2.53 -1.82
C TRP A 196 7.03 -3.03 -3.09
N ASP A 197 8.17 -3.66 -2.93
CA ASP A 197 8.94 -4.25 -4.04
C ASP A 197 8.69 -5.76 -4.13
N TYR A 198 8.64 -6.26 -5.36
CA TYR A 198 8.27 -7.63 -5.66
C TYR A 198 9.49 -8.42 -6.12
N ASN A 199 10.06 -9.22 -5.22
CA ASN A 199 11.19 -10.12 -5.48
C ASN A 199 10.70 -11.56 -5.68
N ILE A 200 9.64 -11.72 -6.44
CA ILE A 200 8.93 -12.99 -6.64
C ILE A 200 8.39 -13.07 -8.08
N GLN A 201 8.34 -14.29 -8.59
CA GLN A 201 7.62 -14.63 -9.80
C GLN A 201 6.36 -15.42 -9.39
N PHE A 202 5.18 -14.77 -9.52
CA PHE A 202 3.93 -15.31 -9.01
C PHE A 202 3.43 -16.55 -9.77
N ALA A 203 3.65 -16.59 -11.08
CA ALA A 203 3.16 -17.70 -11.90
C ALA A 203 3.91 -19.01 -11.65
N ASN A 204 5.18 -18.93 -11.27
CA ASN A 204 6.00 -20.11 -10.92
C ASN A 204 7.01 -19.74 -9.82
N PRO A 205 6.60 -19.81 -8.54
CA PRO A 205 7.44 -19.38 -7.41
C PRO A 205 8.72 -20.21 -7.19
N ILE A 206 8.83 -21.36 -7.80
CA ILE A 206 9.99 -22.25 -7.67
C ILE A 206 10.97 -22.13 -8.84
N SER A 207 10.59 -21.43 -9.92
CA SER A 207 11.53 -21.23 -11.04
C SER A 207 12.61 -20.21 -10.68
N PRO A 208 13.78 -20.30 -11.33
CA PRO A 208 14.83 -19.31 -11.18
C PRO A 208 14.31 -17.88 -11.40
N PHE A 209 14.67 -16.98 -10.48
CA PHE A 209 14.31 -15.56 -10.55
C PHE A 209 15.58 -14.70 -10.40
N PRO A 210 16.35 -14.52 -11.48
CA PRO A 210 17.70 -13.99 -11.44
C PRO A 210 17.73 -12.45 -11.33
N ASN A 211 17.16 -11.90 -10.26
CA ASN A 211 17.12 -10.45 -10.02
C ASN A 211 18.04 -9.96 -8.89
N LEU A 212 18.98 -10.78 -8.43
CA LEU A 212 19.87 -10.42 -7.30
C LEU A 212 20.70 -9.16 -7.61
N HIS A 213 21.12 -8.98 -8.87
CA HIS A 213 21.90 -7.84 -9.33
C HIS A 213 21.11 -6.52 -9.36
N THR A 214 19.77 -6.56 -9.33
CA THR A 214 18.94 -5.36 -9.34
C THR A 214 18.61 -4.84 -7.94
N ILE A 215 18.75 -5.68 -6.90
CA ILE A 215 18.33 -5.35 -5.53
C ILE A 215 19.11 -4.14 -5.01
N GLY A 216 20.43 -4.17 -5.03
CA GLY A 216 21.27 -3.08 -4.54
C GLY A 216 21.03 -1.76 -5.28
N PRO A 217 21.11 -1.72 -6.62
CA PRO A 217 20.78 -0.54 -7.40
C PRO A 217 19.38 0.03 -7.12
N ASN A 218 18.37 -0.82 -6.99
CA ASN A 218 17.01 -0.39 -6.67
C ASN A 218 16.91 0.23 -5.27
N ILE A 219 17.51 -0.40 -4.25
CA ILE A 219 17.51 0.14 -2.87
C ILE A 219 18.19 1.50 -2.84
N LYS A 220 19.35 1.65 -3.48
CA LYS A 220 20.04 2.93 -3.58
C LYS A 220 19.14 3.99 -4.23
N PHE A 221 18.52 3.67 -5.34
CA PHE A 221 17.59 4.57 -6.03
C PHE A 221 16.40 4.96 -5.15
N TYR A 222 15.82 4.03 -4.37
CA TYR A 222 14.74 4.33 -3.44
C TYR A 222 15.18 5.30 -2.34
N VAL A 223 16.34 5.06 -1.73
CA VAL A 223 16.91 5.95 -0.70
C VAL A 223 17.13 7.37 -1.24
N GLU A 224 17.67 7.49 -2.45
CA GLU A 224 17.89 8.78 -3.13
C GLU A 224 16.57 9.52 -3.47
N ASN A 225 15.43 8.82 -3.41
CA ASN A 225 14.09 9.38 -3.65
C ASN A 225 13.19 9.41 -2.39
N ASN A 226 13.78 9.61 -1.21
CA ASN A 226 13.07 9.81 0.06
C ASN A 226 12.24 8.61 0.55
N VAL A 227 12.62 7.39 0.17
CA VAL A 227 11.98 6.17 0.70
C VAL A 227 12.54 5.86 2.08
N ASN A 228 11.66 5.67 3.06
CA ASN A 228 12.02 5.42 4.45
C ASN A 228 12.02 3.94 4.83
N ALA A 229 11.26 3.13 4.11
CA ALA A 229 11.13 1.71 4.41
C ALA A 229 10.83 0.89 3.14
N LEU A 230 11.13 -0.40 3.20
CA LEU A 230 10.89 -1.34 2.13
C LEU A 230 10.10 -2.53 2.64
N PHE A 231 9.11 -2.97 1.88
CA PHE A 231 8.50 -4.28 1.99
C PHE A 231 8.89 -5.09 0.77
N MET A 232 9.87 -5.98 0.95
CA MET A 232 10.38 -6.83 -0.14
C MET A 232 9.56 -8.12 -0.16
N GLN A 233 8.56 -8.20 -1.04
CA GLN A 233 7.76 -9.41 -1.18
C GLN A 233 8.57 -10.50 -1.87
N ALA A 234 8.71 -11.62 -1.19
CA ALA A 234 9.36 -12.81 -1.69
C ALA A 234 8.51 -14.04 -1.37
N THR A 235 8.82 -15.19 -1.99
CA THR A 235 8.07 -16.42 -1.74
C THR A 235 8.25 -16.88 -0.29
N GLY A 236 7.17 -17.31 0.35
CA GLY A 236 7.23 -18.01 1.63
C GLY A 236 7.69 -19.47 1.53
N ASN A 237 8.08 -19.93 0.34
CA ASN A 237 8.52 -21.29 0.05
C ASN A 237 10.04 -21.35 0.08
N LYS A 238 10.59 -22.59 0.17
CA LYS A 238 12.01 -22.87 -0.07
C LYS A 238 12.32 -22.61 -1.56
N ALA A 239 12.35 -21.35 -1.94
CA ALA A 239 12.64 -20.93 -3.29
C ALA A 239 14.15 -20.91 -3.54
N GLU A 240 14.52 -20.87 -4.80
CA GLU A 240 15.89 -20.74 -5.24
C GLU A 240 16.59 -19.57 -4.53
N PHE A 241 17.74 -19.89 -3.92
CA PHE A 241 18.58 -18.92 -3.20
C PHE A 241 17.84 -18.06 -2.15
N GLY A 242 16.79 -18.59 -1.51
CA GLY A 242 16.01 -17.84 -0.52
C GLY A 242 16.87 -17.23 0.59
N GLN A 243 17.82 -18.00 1.15
CA GLN A 243 18.75 -17.52 2.18
C GLN A 243 19.69 -16.44 1.63
N LEU A 244 20.29 -16.64 0.46
CA LEU A 244 21.15 -15.65 -0.18
C LEU A 244 20.38 -14.35 -0.46
N ARG A 245 19.16 -14.44 -0.96
CA ARG A 245 18.30 -13.30 -1.23
C ARG A 245 17.95 -12.54 0.05
N SER A 246 17.57 -13.25 1.11
CA SER A 246 17.31 -12.64 2.42
C SER A 246 18.56 -11.91 2.94
N TYR A 247 19.71 -12.58 2.88
CA TYR A 247 20.98 -11.97 3.29
C TYR A 247 21.28 -10.69 2.51
N LEU A 248 21.20 -10.71 1.18
CA LEU A 248 21.45 -9.52 0.36
C LEU A 248 20.50 -8.38 0.71
N ILE A 249 19.21 -8.65 0.83
CA ILE A 249 18.20 -7.63 1.17
C ILE A 249 18.49 -6.98 2.53
N THR A 250 19.06 -7.73 3.48
CA THR A 250 19.29 -7.23 4.85
C THR A 250 20.64 -6.55 5.03
N GLN A 251 21.56 -6.72 4.10
CA GLN A 251 22.88 -6.09 4.13
C GLN A 251 22.96 -4.79 3.31
N LEU A 252 21.94 -4.52 2.52
CA LEU A 252 21.81 -3.31 1.69
C LEU A 252 20.95 -2.24 2.36
#